data_839ec1df0506b6d4951ec1f5ecdec8a4
#
_entry.id   839ec1df0506b6d4951ec1f5ecdec8a4
#
_cell.length_a   1.000
_cell.length_b   1.000
_cell.length_c   1.000
_cell.angle_alpha   90.00
_cell.angle_beta   90.00
_cell.angle_gamma   90.00
#
_symmetry.space_group_name_H-M   'P 1'
#
loop_
_entity.id
_entity.type
_entity.pdbx_description
1 polymer ?
#
loop_
_entity_poly.entity_id
_entity_poly.type
_entity_poly.pdbx_seq_one_letter_code
_entity_poly.pdbx_strand_id
1 'polypeptide(L)'
;MKKILSLVAVLSLCILLTGCGKVLKCSSSSEQKNYNISTDYKIESSGKIVTKVTIKQVIESKDKKVLQNFKKQLEDQYKSNNTVYGGYSYKVKINGKKLTANITIDYKKFDLDKFVKANGAMKEYVNKDNKLTVDGAKKMYKSTGATCK
;
A
#
# COMPACT_ATOMS: atom_id res chain seq x y z
N MET A 1 3.10 -56.15 -12.53
CA MET A 1 2.57 -55.28 -11.50
C MET A 1 3.71 -54.53 -10.79
N LYS A 2 4.49 -53.70 -11.50
CA LYS A 2 5.64 -52.93 -10.91
C LYS A 2 5.85 -51.58 -11.64
N LYS A 3 4.80 -50.82 -12.01
CA LYS A 3 4.97 -49.54 -12.69
C LYS A 3 3.99 -48.44 -12.24
N ILE A 4 3.30 -48.60 -11.09
CA ILE A 4 2.32 -47.58 -10.63
C ILE A 4 2.80 -46.81 -9.38
N LEU A 5 3.95 -47.24 -8.77
CA LEU A 5 4.46 -46.59 -7.54
C LEU A 5 5.35 -45.36 -7.77
N SER A 6 5.65 -44.99 -9.02
CA SER A 6 6.57 -43.86 -9.30
C SER A 6 5.91 -42.55 -9.64
N LEU A 7 4.57 -42.50 -9.76
CA LEU A 7 3.87 -41.29 -10.17
C LEU A 7 3.29 -40.46 -9.01
N VAL A 8 3.26 -41.02 -7.79
CA VAL A 8 2.72 -40.34 -6.61
C VAL A 8 3.76 -39.50 -5.87
N ALA A 9 5.04 -39.79 -6.05
CA ALA A 9 6.13 -39.10 -5.35
C ALA A 9 6.50 -37.73 -5.95
N VAL A 10 6.09 -37.45 -7.20
CA VAL A 10 6.43 -36.17 -7.88
C VAL A 10 5.39 -35.07 -7.60
N LEU A 11 4.18 -35.41 -7.19
CA LEU A 11 3.11 -34.43 -6.91
C LEU A 11 3.20 -33.82 -5.52
N SER A 12 3.99 -34.40 -4.61
CA SER A 12 4.13 -33.88 -3.23
C SER A 12 5.18 -32.78 -3.06
N LEU A 13 6.01 -32.54 -4.07
CA LEU A 13 7.12 -31.57 -3.95
C LEU A 13 6.78 -30.16 -4.45
N CYS A 14 5.62 -29.96 -5.08
CA CYS A 14 5.20 -28.66 -5.58
C CYS A 14 4.45 -27.78 -4.56
N ILE A 15 4.21 -28.28 -3.33
CA ILE A 15 3.42 -27.55 -2.33
C ILE A 15 4.29 -26.68 -1.40
N LEU A 16 5.62 -26.75 -1.49
CA LEU A 16 6.52 -26.04 -0.57
C LEU A 16 7.13 -24.74 -1.13
N LEU A 17 6.76 -24.30 -2.33
CA LEU A 17 7.29 -23.07 -2.94
C LEU A 17 6.27 -21.97 -3.18
N THR A 18 5.03 -22.13 -2.75
CA THR A 18 4.13 -21.00 -2.63
C THR A 18 4.38 -20.31 -1.30
N GLY A 19 5.37 -19.45 -1.26
CA GLY A 19 5.40 -18.37 -0.27
C GLY A 19 4.07 -17.65 -0.40
N CYS A 20 3.07 -18.01 0.42
CA CYS A 20 1.76 -17.41 0.43
C CYS A 20 1.93 -15.92 0.74
N GLY A 21 2.02 -15.10 -0.30
CA GLY A 21 1.92 -13.66 -0.18
C GLY A 21 0.56 -13.35 0.42
N LYS A 22 0.54 -12.89 1.66
CA LYS A 22 -0.71 -12.46 2.32
C LYS A 22 -1.07 -11.08 1.81
N VAL A 23 -2.35 -10.86 1.59
CA VAL A 23 -2.92 -9.56 1.23
C VAL A 23 -3.77 -9.08 2.40
N LEU A 24 -3.39 -7.94 2.98
CA LEU A 24 -4.20 -7.21 3.96
C LEU A 24 -4.89 -6.06 3.23
N LYS A 25 -6.19 -5.91 3.44
CA LYS A 25 -6.97 -4.79 2.90
C LYS A 25 -7.41 -3.88 4.03
N CYS A 26 -7.19 -2.57 3.85
CA CYS A 26 -7.69 -1.56 4.78
C CYS A 26 -8.47 -0.51 3.99
N SER A 27 -9.44 0.14 4.63
CA SER A 27 -10.20 1.24 4.02
C SER A 27 -10.52 2.30 5.06
N SER A 28 -10.59 3.54 4.61
CA SER A 28 -11.04 4.69 5.41
C SER A 28 -11.94 5.59 4.58
N SER A 29 -12.82 6.32 5.25
CA SER A 29 -13.64 7.35 4.64
C SER A 29 -13.77 8.53 5.60
N SER A 30 -13.86 9.73 5.03
CA SER A 30 -14.06 10.99 5.76
C SER A 30 -14.97 11.89 4.95
N GLU A 31 -15.97 12.46 5.60
CA GLU A 31 -16.88 13.45 5.02
C GLU A 31 -16.56 14.82 5.57
N GLN A 32 -16.45 15.79 4.68
CA GLN A 32 -16.22 17.18 4.98
C GLN A 32 -17.30 18.04 4.30
N LYS A 33 -17.48 19.29 4.74
CA LYS A 33 -18.52 20.18 4.23
C LYS A 33 -18.52 20.30 2.68
N ASN A 34 -17.33 20.29 2.06
CA ASN A 34 -17.16 20.58 0.63
C ASN A 34 -16.65 19.40 -0.19
N TYR A 35 -16.27 18.29 0.45
CA TYR A 35 -15.73 17.10 -0.22
C TYR A 35 -15.81 15.86 0.66
N ASN A 36 -15.84 14.72 0.02
CA ASN A 36 -15.71 13.40 0.67
C ASN A 36 -14.44 12.73 0.19
N ILE A 37 -13.74 12.06 1.10
CA ILE A 37 -12.55 11.27 0.79
C ILE A 37 -12.82 9.81 1.16
N SER A 38 -12.52 8.90 0.25
CA SER A 38 -12.41 7.47 0.54
C SER A 38 -11.07 6.96 0.10
N THR A 39 -10.48 6.07 0.89
CA THR A 39 -9.16 5.50 0.59
C THR A 39 -9.17 4.01 0.86
N ASP A 40 -8.78 3.24 -0.14
CA ASP A 40 -8.57 1.81 -0.06
C ASP A 40 -7.07 1.51 -0.13
N TYR A 41 -6.61 0.65 0.77
CA TYR A 41 -5.23 0.18 0.85
C TYR A 41 -5.18 -1.32 0.60
N LYS A 42 -4.34 -1.76 -0.33
CA LYS A 42 -4.00 -3.16 -0.55
C LYS A 42 -2.53 -3.35 -0.19
N ILE A 43 -2.26 -4.11 0.86
CA ILE A 43 -0.93 -4.36 1.40
C ILE A 43 -0.54 -5.79 1.04
N GLU A 44 0.48 -5.94 0.21
CA GLU A 44 1.03 -7.23 -0.21
C GLU A 44 2.31 -7.51 0.60
N SER A 45 2.48 -8.76 1.02
CA SER A 45 3.62 -9.16 1.86
C SER A 45 4.23 -10.49 1.41
N SER A 46 5.51 -10.66 1.74
CA SER A 46 6.18 -11.95 1.73
C SER A 46 6.42 -12.35 3.18
N GLY A 47 5.76 -13.41 3.63
CA GLY A 47 5.71 -13.76 5.04
C GLY A 47 5.12 -12.60 5.89
N LYS A 48 5.90 -12.13 6.85
CA LYS A 48 5.52 -11.02 7.74
C LYS A 48 5.96 -9.63 7.25
N ILE A 49 6.68 -9.54 6.13
CA ILE A 49 7.26 -8.29 5.63
C ILE A 49 6.44 -7.77 4.45
N VAL A 50 6.06 -6.49 4.52
CA VAL A 50 5.36 -5.79 3.44
C VAL A 50 6.32 -5.58 2.27
N THR A 51 5.86 -5.95 1.07
CA THR A 51 6.64 -5.80 -0.17
C THR A 51 6.08 -4.71 -1.07
N LYS A 52 4.76 -4.49 -1.02
CA LYS A 52 4.09 -3.49 -1.85
C LYS A 52 2.83 -2.98 -1.16
N VAL A 53 2.53 -1.71 -1.33
CA VAL A 53 1.25 -1.11 -0.96
C VAL A 53 0.66 -0.41 -2.17
N THR A 54 -0.58 -0.74 -2.50
CA THR A 54 -1.37 -0.03 -3.50
C THR A 54 -2.46 0.76 -2.78
N ILE A 55 -2.56 2.05 -3.08
CA ILE A 55 -3.53 2.96 -2.49
C ILE A 55 -4.42 3.49 -3.61
N LYS A 56 -5.72 3.38 -3.43
CA LYS A 56 -6.71 4.04 -4.27
C LYS A 56 -7.44 5.07 -3.42
N GLN A 57 -7.18 6.34 -3.69
CA GLN A 57 -7.87 7.45 -3.03
C GLN A 57 -8.86 8.09 -3.99
N VAL A 58 -10.08 8.28 -3.53
CA VAL A 58 -11.13 8.97 -4.27
C VAL A 58 -11.59 10.18 -3.48
N ILE A 59 -11.60 11.33 -4.13
CA ILE A 59 -12.08 12.58 -3.57
C ILE A 59 -13.24 13.06 -4.44
N GLU A 60 -14.40 13.27 -3.83
CA GLU A 60 -15.60 13.76 -4.49
C GLU A 60 -15.91 15.18 -4.02
N SER A 61 -16.14 16.09 -4.95
CA SER A 61 -16.54 17.46 -4.67
C SER A 61 -17.36 18.05 -5.83
N LYS A 62 -18.31 18.90 -5.49
CA LYS A 62 -19.01 19.73 -6.50
C LYS A 62 -18.17 20.90 -6.98
N ASP A 63 -17.17 21.31 -6.20
CA ASP A 63 -16.26 22.41 -6.53
C ASP A 63 -15.01 21.88 -7.27
N LYS A 64 -14.90 22.27 -8.54
CA LYS A 64 -13.75 21.91 -9.38
C LYS A 64 -12.41 22.44 -8.85
N LYS A 65 -12.41 23.62 -8.20
CA LYS A 65 -11.19 24.21 -7.64
C LYS A 65 -10.64 23.36 -6.49
N VAL A 66 -11.54 22.80 -5.66
CA VAL A 66 -11.17 21.87 -4.60
C VAL A 66 -10.45 20.64 -5.19
N LEU A 67 -11.03 20.04 -6.25
CA LEU A 67 -10.41 18.88 -6.91
C LEU A 67 -9.05 19.21 -7.57
N GLN A 68 -8.94 20.39 -8.20
CA GLN A 68 -7.68 20.85 -8.80
C GLN A 68 -6.58 21.06 -7.75
N ASN A 69 -6.94 21.66 -6.61
CA ASN A 69 -6.01 21.85 -5.49
C ASN A 69 -5.52 20.50 -4.93
N PHE A 70 -6.45 19.55 -4.70
CA PHE A 70 -6.07 18.20 -4.28
C PHE A 70 -5.18 17.51 -5.30
N LYS A 71 -5.49 17.61 -6.59
CA LYS A 71 -4.65 17.04 -7.65
C LYS A 71 -3.23 17.55 -7.56
N LYS A 72 -3.07 18.89 -7.51
CA LYS A 72 -1.74 19.51 -7.43
C LYS A 72 -0.98 19.04 -6.17
N GLN A 73 -1.64 19.09 -5.01
CA GLN A 73 -1.03 18.68 -3.74
C GLN A 73 -0.56 17.20 -3.77
N LEU A 74 -1.40 16.30 -4.28
CA LEU A 74 -1.06 14.89 -4.37
C LEU A 74 0.09 14.64 -5.36
N GLU A 75 0.06 15.27 -6.54
CA GLU A 75 1.12 15.14 -7.53
C GLU A 75 2.46 15.69 -6.99
N ASP A 76 2.46 16.86 -6.36
CA ASP A 76 3.66 17.47 -5.76
C ASP A 76 4.21 16.60 -4.62
N GLN A 77 3.34 16.09 -3.73
CA GLN A 77 3.71 15.23 -2.62
C GLN A 77 4.35 13.93 -3.09
N TYR A 78 3.70 13.21 -4.02
CA TYR A 78 4.22 11.92 -4.48
C TYR A 78 5.46 12.07 -5.35
N LYS A 79 5.57 13.14 -6.13
CA LYS A 79 6.79 13.49 -6.87
C LYS A 79 7.95 13.73 -5.90
N SER A 80 7.74 14.55 -4.87
CA SER A 80 8.75 14.83 -3.84
C SER A 80 9.17 13.56 -3.12
N ASN A 81 8.21 12.75 -2.65
CA ASN A 81 8.49 11.51 -1.95
C ASN A 81 9.28 10.53 -2.83
N ASN A 82 8.93 10.41 -4.11
CA ASN A 82 9.65 9.54 -5.04
C ASN A 82 11.07 10.02 -5.29
N THR A 83 11.28 11.34 -5.37
CA THR A 83 12.62 11.93 -5.51
C THR A 83 13.50 11.67 -4.29
N VAL A 84 12.92 11.73 -3.08
CA VAL A 84 13.65 11.60 -1.82
C VAL A 84 13.89 10.14 -1.44
N TYR A 85 12.86 9.28 -1.58
CA TYR A 85 12.87 7.92 -1.04
C TYR A 85 12.77 6.83 -2.12
N GLY A 86 12.44 7.18 -3.36
CA GLY A 86 12.20 6.21 -4.44
C GLY A 86 10.95 5.34 -4.23
N GLY A 87 10.73 4.40 -5.13
CA GLY A 87 9.73 3.35 -4.97
C GLY A 87 8.27 3.75 -5.16
N TYR A 88 7.96 5.03 -5.42
CA TYR A 88 6.61 5.50 -5.71
C TYR A 88 6.29 5.45 -7.20
N SER A 89 5.10 4.96 -7.55
CA SER A 89 4.44 5.26 -8.81
C SER A 89 3.02 5.75 -8.53
N TYR A 90 2.57 6.77 -9.27
CA TYR A 90 1.28 7.38 -9.01
C TYR A 90 0.63 7.90 -10.29
N LYS A 91 -0.70 7.95 -10.27
CA LYS A 91 -1.53 8.53 -11.33
C LYS A 91 -2.73 9.22 -10.71
N VAL A 92 -2.87 10.53 -10.94
CA VAL A 92 -3.97 11.34 -10.45
C VAL A 92 -4.81 11.82 -11.62
N LYS A 93 -6.12 11.58 -11.57
CA LYS A 93 -7.06 11.98 -12.61
C LYS A 93 -8.31 12.62 -12.01
N ILE A 94 -8.82 13.64 -12.68
CA ILE A 94 -10.15 14.22 -12.40
C ILE A 94 -11.08 13.79 -13.53
N ASN A 95 -12.24 13.27 -13.17
CA ASN A 95 -13.35 12.99 -14.08
C ASN A 95 -14.65 13.51 -13.47
N GLY A 96 -15.21 14.56 -14.06
CA GLY A 96 -16.38 15.23 -13.54
C GLY A 96 -16.17 15.79 -12.13
N LYS A 97 -16.95 15.28 -11.17
CA LYS A 97 -16.91 15.66 -9.74
C LYS A 97 -16.02 14.76 -8.88
N LYS A 98 -15.20 13.92 -9.50
CA LYS A 98 -14.41 12.91 -8.83
C LYS A 98 -12.94 13.01 -9.23
N LEU A 99 -12.06 13.07 -8.24
CA LEU A 99 -10.63 12.86 -8.39
C LEU A 99 -10.31 11.43 -7.94
N THR A 100 -9.52 10.74 -8.72
CA THR A 100 -8.98 9.41 -8.36
C THR A 100 -7.46 9.46 -8.41
N ALA A 101 -6.83 9.11 -7.30
CA ALA A 101 -5.39 8.90 -7.20
C ALA A 101 -5.13 7.41 -6.97
N ASN A 102 -4.34 6.82 -7.86
CA ASN A 102 -3.82 5.46 -7.71
C ASN A 102 -2.33 5.58 -7.44
N ILE A 103 -1.90 5.06 -6.30
CA ILE A 103 -0.52 5.14 -5.84
C ILE A 103 -0.04 3.73 -5.55
N THR A 104 1.19 3.43 -5.93
CA THR A 104 1.87 2.19 -5.56
C THR A 104 3.21 2.53 -4.91
N ILE A 105 3.49 1.88 -3.79
CA ILE A 105 4.76 1.95 -3.08
C ILE A 105 5.39 0.56 -3.17
N ASP A 106 6.51 0.45 -3.88
CA ASP A 106 7.31 -0.77 -3.98
C ASP A 106 8.42 -0.70 -2.92
N TYR A 107 8.26 -1.45 -1.83
CA TYR A 107 9.23 -1.46 -0.71
C TYR A 107 10.57 -2.10 -1.05
N LYS A 108 10.72 -2.75 -2.21
CA LYS A 108 12.02 -3.21 -2.71
C LYS A 108 12.87 -2.07 -3.29
N LYS A 109 12.20 -0.96 -3.67
CA LYS A 109 12.82 0.24 -4.27
C LYS A 109 12.75 1.46 -3.36
N PHE A 110 11.93 1.38 -2.32
CA PHE A 110 11.70 2.46 -1.38
C PHE A 110 12.79 2.45 -0.29
N ASP A 111 13.47 3.58 -0.10
CA ASP A 111 14.46 3.76 0.96
C ASP A 111 13.77 3.97 2.32
N LEU A 112 13.37 2.84 2.91
CA LEU A 112 12.66 2.84 4.20
C LEU A 112 13.58 3.27 5.34
N ASP A 113 14.88 3.00 5.28
CA ASP A 113 15.85 3.44 6.30
C ASP A 113 15.91 4.96 6.38
N LYS A 114 16.02 5.62 5.23
CA LYS A 114 16.00 7.08 5.12
C LYS A 114 14.66 7.65 5.59
N PHE A 115 13.56 7.01 5.23
CA PHE A 115 12.22 7.42 5.64
C PHE A 115 12.02 7.31 7.16
N VAL A 116 12.43 6.21 7.79
CA VAL A 116 12.37 6.00 9.25
C VAL A 116 13.25 7.01 10.00
N LYS A 117 14.43 7.32 9.48
CA LYS A 117 15.31 8.36 10.06
C LYS A 117 14.65 9.74 10.03
N ALA A 118 13.98 10.08 8.92
CA ALA A 118 13.28 11.35 8.77
C ALA A 118 11.97 11.41 9.56
N ASN A 119 11.33 10.26 9.81
CA ASN A 119 10.03 10.13 10.46
C ASN A 119 10.13 9.17 11.65
N GLY A 120 10.60 9.66 12.79
CA GLY A 120 10.87 8.84 13.98
C GLY A 120 9.67 7.99 14.46
N ALA A 121 8.43 8.47 14.26
CA ALA A 121 7.22 7.71 14.56
C ALA A 121 7.10 6.39 13.76
N MET A 122 7.77 6.28 12.62
CA MET A 122 7.78 5.05 11.81
C MET A 122 8.47 3.87 12.50
N LYS A 123 9.31 4.13 13.51
CA LYS A 123 10.00 3.07 14.29
C LYS A 123 9.04 2.08 14.95
N GLU A 124 7.83 2.51 15.27
CA GLU A 124 6.82 1.64 15.88
C GLU A 124 6.23 0.60 14.92
N TYR A 125 6.40 0.79 13.61
CA TYR A 125 5.77 -0.01 12.56
C TYR A 125 6.75 -0.93 11.83
N VAL A 126 8.04 -0.75 12.07
CA VAL A 126 9.11 -1.54 11.45
C VAL A 126 9.73 -2.52 12.46
N ASN A 127 10.36 -3.57 11.95
CA ASN A 127 11.15 -4.48 12.77
C ASN A 127 12.57 -3.93 13.03
N LYS A 128 13.39 -4.68 13.76
CA LYS A 128 14.80 -4.35 14.04
C LYS A 128 15.67 -4.09 12.82
N ASP A 129 15.29 -4.64 11.66
CA ASP A 129 16.00 -4.48 10.39
C ASP A 129 15.38 -3.34 9.54
N ASN A 130 14.61 -2.44 10.16
CA ASN A 130 13.87 -1.34 9.52
C ASN A 130 12.95 -1.79 8.37
N LYS A 131 12.38 -3.00 8.44
CA LYS A 131 11.41 -3.48 7.44
C LYS A 131 10.00 -3.32 7.96
N LEU A 132 9.11 -2.75 7.16
CA LEU A 132 7.69 -2.63 7.50
C LEU A 132 7.07 -4.03 7.62
N THR A 133 6.50 -4.31 8.78
CA THR A 133 5.81 -5.58 9.03
C THR A 133 4.33 -5.46 8.68
N VAL A 134 3.66 -6.61 8.44
CA VAL A 134 2.20 -6.64 8.21
C VAL A 134 1.44 -6.08 9.42
N ASP A 135 1.86 -6.47 10.63
CA ASP A 135 1.24 -5.97 11.87
C ASP A 135 1.51 -4.47 12.07
N GLY A 136 2.74 -4.03 11.76
CA GLY A 136 3.09 -2.61 11.77
C GLY A 136 2.26 -1.80 10.77
N ALA A 137 2.12 -2.28 9.53
CA ALA A 137 1.26 -1.65 8.52
C ALA A 137 -0.19 -1.58 8.99
N LYS A 138 -0.72 -2.67 9.55
CA LYS A 138 -2.08 -2.72 10.11
C LYS A 138 -2.26 -1.68 11.23
N LYS A 139 -1.30 -1.58 12.16
CA LYS A 139 -1.31 -0.60 13.24
C LYS A 139 -1.25 0.83 12.67
N MET A 140 -0.35 1.08 11.72
CA MET A 140 -0.17 2.38 11.06
C MET A 140 -1.46 2.86 10.38
N TYR A 141 -2.09 2.01 9.55
CA TYR A 141 -3.33 2.41 8.87
C TYR A 141 -4.51 2.55 9.83
N LYS A 142 -4.59 1.75 10.89
CA LYS A 142 -5.61 1.93 11.94
C LYS A 142 -5.43 3.26 12.69
N SER A 143 -4.22 3.71 12.93
CA SER A 143 -3.97 5.01 13.57
C SER A 143 -4.42 6.20 12.72
N THR A 144 -4.58 6.02 11.41
CA THR A 144 -5.16 7.02 10.50
C THR A 144 -6.68 6.89 10.32
N GLY A 145 -7.34 6.05 11.11
CA GLY A 145 -8.79 5.83 11.06
C GLY A 145 -9.25 4.77 10.06
N ALA A 146 -8.32 3.98 9.49
CA ALA A 146 -8.69 2.90 8.58
C ALA A 146 -9.13 1.64 9.34
N THR A 147 -10.07 0.90 8.75
CA THR A 147 -10.47 -0.45 9.16
C THR A 147 -9.77 -1.47 8.27
N CYS A 148 -9.13 -2.49 8.88
CA CYS A 148 -8.37 -3.53 8.16
C CYS A 148 -9.01 -4.91 8.35
N LYS A 149 -9.13 -5.64 7.24
CA LYS A 149 -9.68 -7.01 7.19
C LYS A 149 -8.71 -7.93 6.47
#